data_34e4e77d9af2cadef60d4b54a21da0a0
#
_entry.id   34e4e77d9af2cadef60d4b54a21da0a0
#
_cell.length_a   1.000
_cell.length_b   1.000
_cell.length_c   1.000
_cell.angle_alpha   90.00
_cell.angle_beta   90.00
_cell.angle_gamma   90.00
#
_symmetry.space_group_name_H-M   'P 1'
#
loop_
_entity.id
_entity.type
_entity.pdbx_description
1 polymer ?
#
loop_
_entity_poly.entity_id
_entity_poly.type
_entity_poly.pdbx_seq_one_letter_code
_entity_poly.pdbx_strand_id
1 'polypeptide(L)'
;INGSTPDSDYLDYWDGDITWITPADMPDFGYISKGERSITLKGYKSCGTTLVPFNSIVLSSRAPIGKINITEDTLCTNQGCKCLVSNNLCNKYYYYFLYSQKEQLIDAGRGTTFIELSTYSLSNFYALLQPIKIQEQIADYLDKECAKIDTTINDKKEQLETIKEYKKSLIYEYVTGKKRVAC
;
A
#
# COMPACT_ATOMS: atom_id res chain seq x y z
N ILE A 1 13.68 8.37 3.82
CA ILE A 1 12.94 9.16 4.82
C ILE A 1 12.28 8.19 5.80
N ASN A 2 12.34 8.50 7.08
CA ASN A 2 11.63 7.78 8.14
C ASN A 2 10.47 8.64 8.65
N GLY A 3 9.38 7.98 9.04
CA GLY A 3 8.25 8.64 9.68
C GLY A 3 8.38 8.71 11.20
N SER A 4 7.50 9.47 11.82
CA SER A 4 7.36 9.59 13.27
C SER A 4 5.90 9.86 13.65
N THR A 5 5.60 9.65 14.93
CA THR A 5 4.26 9.84 15.48
C THR A 5 4.26 11.03 16.43
N PRO A 6 3.40 12.04 16.22
CA PRO A 6 3.15 13.06 17.24
C PRO A 6 2.59 12.43 18.51
N ASP A 7 2.80 13.08 19.64
CA ASP A 7 2.23 12.61 20.91
C ASP A 7 0.70 12.51 20.82
N SER A 8 0.17 11.32 21.11
CA SER A 8 -1.26 11.01 20.97
C SER A 8 -2.14 11.72 22.03
N ASP A 9 -1.56 12.13 23.14
CA ASP A 9 -2.29 12.75 24.24
C ASP A 9 -2.56 14.25 23.98
N TYR A 10 -1.89 14.82 22.98
CA TYR A 10 -2.11 16.22 22.57
C TYR A 10 -3.05 16.30 21.38
N LEU A 11 -4.33 16.53 21.65
CA LEU A 11 -5.38 16.63 20.62
C LEU A 11 -5.08 17.71 19.56
N ASP A 12 -4.43 18.80 19.93
CA ASP A 12 -4.02 19.89 19.02
C ASP A 12 -3.04 19.45 17.91
N TYR A 13 -2.47 18.25 18.00
CA TYR A 13 -1.55 17.71 16.99
C TYR A 13 -2.25 16.96 15.88
N TRP A 14 -3.52 16.63 16.06
CA TRP A 14 -4.29 15.74 15.21
C TRP A 14 -5.41 16.47 14.47
N ASP A 15 -5.99 15.77 13.48
CA ASP A 15 -7.17 16.22 12.70
C ASP A 15 -6.94 17.55 11.94
N GLY A 16 -5.71 17.73 11.42
CA GLY A 16 -5.32 18.88 10.59
C GLY A 16 -5.30 18.54 9.10
N ASP A 17 -4.64 19.39 8.32
CA ASP A 17 -4.61 19.31 6.85
C ASP A 17 -3.49 18.42 6.29
N ILE A 18 -2.59 17.93 7.13
CA ILE A 18 -1.47 17.09 6.69
C ILE A 18 -1.84 15.62 6.83
N THR A 19 -1.97 14.94 5.70
CA THR A 19 -2.18 13.48 5.68
C THR A 19 -1.05 12.77 6.42
N TRP A 20 -1.40 11.86 7.33
CA TRP A 20 -0.46 11.05 8.07
C TRP A 20 -0.89 9.60 8.02
N ILE A 21 -0.01 8.72 7.54
CA ILE A 21 -0.31 7.34 7.30
C ILE A 21 0.52 6.37 8.13
N THR A 22 -0.04 5.21 8.34
CA THR A 22 0.55 4.07 9.03
C THR A 22 0.53 2.84 8.13
N PRO A 23 1.21 1.74 8.46
CA PRO A 23 1.07 0.48 7.73
C PRO A 23 -0.37 -0.07 7.68
N ALA A 24 -1.25 0.31 8.62
CA ALA A 24 -2.64 -0.10 8.61
C ALA A 24 -3.43 0.53 7.45
N ASP A 25 -3.14 1.78 7.14
CA ASP A 25 -3.79 2.54 6.05
C ASP A 25 -3.38 2.06 4.66
N MET A 26 -2.23 1.38 4.55
CA MET A 26 -1.65 0.99 3.28
C MET A 26 -2.34 -0.23 2.68
N PRO A 27 -2.80 -0.22 1.42
CA PRO A 27 -3.07 -1.44 0.68
C PRO A 27 -1.78 -2.28 0.54
N ASP A 28 -1.92 -3.56 0.26
CA ASP A 28 -0.76 -4.46 0.12
C ASP A 28 0.19 -4.00 -1.01
N PHE A 29 -0.41 -3.55 -2.10
CA PHE A 29 0.25 -3.01 -3.28
C PHE A 29 -0.70 -2.02 -3.97
N GLY A 30 -0.24 -0.80 -4.30
CA GLY A 30 -1.11 0.21 -4.91
C GLY A 30 -0.65 1.64 -4.69
N TYR A 31 -1.61 2.53 -4.67
CA TYR A 31 -1.43 3.96 -4.48
C TYR A 31 -2.03 4.39 -3.15
N ILE A 32 -1.50 5.46 -2.56
CA ILE A 32 -1.98 5.98 -1.29
C ILE A 32 -1.98 7.51 -1.28
N SER A 33 -3.12 8.09 -0.93
CA SER A 33 -3.30 9.55 -0.81
C SER A 33 -3.90 9.96 0.53
N LYS A 34 -4.48 9.01 1.30
CA LYS A 34 -5.19 9.30 2.55
C LYS A 34 -4.89 8.22 3.59
N GLY A 35 -4.89 8.62 4.85
CA GLY A 35 -4.90 7.75 6.02
C GLY A 35 -6.16 7.93 6.83
N GLU A 36 -6.35 7.11 7.84
CA GLU A 36 -7.43 7.25 8.82
C GLU A 36 -7.29 8.53 9.63
N ARG A 37 -6.05 9.00 9.85
CA ARG A 37 -5.74 10.19 10.65
C ARG A 37 -4.97 11.22 9.83
N SER A 38 -5.03 12.46 10.28
CA SER A 38 -4.22 13.58 9.79
C SER A 38 -3.56 14.31 10.96
N ILE A 39 -2.58 15.14 10.67
CA ILE A 39 -1.88 15.93 11.68
C ILE A 39 -1.94 17.43 11.33
N THR A 40 -1.92 18.24 12.37
CA THR A 40 -1.81 19.70 12.22
C THR A 40 -0.36 20.11 11.95
N LEU A 41 -0.15 21.37 11.57
CA LEU A 41 1.20 21.94 11.48
C LEU A 41 1.94 21.90 12.83
N LYS A 42 1.22 21.99 13.95
CA LYS A 42 1.79 21.81 15.31
C LYS A 42 2.26 20.37 15.49
N GLY A 43 1.42 19.38 15.14
CA GLY A 43 1.75 17.96 15.19
C GLY A 43 2.95 17.63 14.30
N TYR A 44 3.01 18.17 13.09
CA TYR A 44 4.16 18.02 12.20
C TYR A 44 5.47 18.53 12.84
N LYS A 45 5.43 19.71 13.48
CA LYS A 45 6.59 20.31 14.12
C LYS A 45 6.96 19.66 15.46
N SER A 46 6.07 18.90 16.09
CA SER A 46 6.28 18.31 17.40
C SER A 46 7.10 17.01 17.36
N CYS A 47 7.25 16.39 16.18
CA CYS A 47 7.90 15.10 16.02
C CYS A 47 8.86 15.09 14.82
N GLY A 48 9.60 14.00 14.66
CA GLY A 48 10.60 13.84 13.58
C GLY A 48 10.01 13.32 12.26
N THR A 49 8.69 13.44 12.05
CA THR A 49 8.11 13.08 10.75
C THR A 49 8.51 14.10 9.67
N THR A 50 8.56 13.65 8.43
CA THR A 50 8.99 14.48 7.30
C THR A 50 7.93 14.38 6.19
N LEU A 51 7.68 15.49 5.50
CA LEU A 51 6.83 15.49 4.32
C LEU A 51 7.47 14.64 3.21
N VAL A 52 6.71 13.67 2.75
CA VAL A 52 7.06 12.76 1.64
C VAL A 52 6.36 13.30 0.40
N PRO A 53 7.10 13.66 -0.66
CA PRO A 53 6.51 14.24 -1.86
C PRO A 53 5.58 13.27 -2.60
N PHE A 54 4.73 13.81 -3.45
CA PHE A 54 4.03 13.07 -4.50
C PHE A 54 4.98 12.17 -5.30
N ASN A 55 4.48 11.04 -5.76
CA ASN A 55 5.21 10.06 -6.56
C ASN A 55 6.45 9.45 -5.84
N SER A 56 6.40 9.34 -4.52
CA SER A 56 7.40 8.64 -3.71
C SER A 56 6.94 7.22 -3.38
N ILE A 57 7.87 6.33 -3.09
CA ILE A 57 7.53 4.97 -2.66
C ILE A 57 7.45 4.95 -1.13
N VAL A 58 6.35 4.41 -0.61
CA VAL A 58 6.18 4.13 0.82
C VAL A 58 6.17 2.62 1.02
N LEU A 59 7.03 2.15 1.91
CA LEU A 59 7.19 0.74 2.28
C LEU A 59 6.85 0.55 3.75
N SER A 60 5.98 -0.40 4.09
CA SER A 60 5.79 -0.80 5.47
C SER A 60 7.02 -1.57 5.97
N SER A 61 7.65 -1.05 7.01
CA SER A 61 8.86 -1.61 7.60
C SER A 61 8.61 -2.40 8.87
N ARG A 62 7.40 -2.34 9.44
CA ARG A 62 6.92 -3.13 10.58
C ARG A 62 5.73 -3.98 10.17
N ALA A 63 5.37 -4.96 10.98
CA ALA A 63 4.34 -5.96 10.70
C ALA A 63 2.98 -5.34 10.30
N PRO A 64 2.45 -5.67 9.12
CA PRO A 64 3.03 -6.53 8.09
C PRO A 64 4.08 -5.80 7.25
N ILE A 65 5.30 -6.39 7.17
CA ILE A 65 6.37 -5.86 6.30
C ILE A 65 6.03 -6.12 4.83
N GLY A 66 6.39 -5.19 3.94
CA GLY A 66 6.33 -5.40 2.50
C GLY A 66 5.02 -4.97 1.84
N LYS A 67 4.21 -4.14 2.50
CA LYS A 67 3.23 -3.33 1.78
C LYS A 67 3.98 -2.21 1.07
N ILE A 68 3.70 -2.02 -0.23
CA ILE A 68 4.43 -1.07 -1.08
C ILE A 68 3.43 -0.22 -1.83
N ASN A 69 3.54 1.10 -1.67
CA ASN A 69 2.63 2.05 -2.30
C ASN A 69 3.39 3.22 -2.93
N ILE A 70 2.76 3.85 -3.92
CA ILE A 70 3.17 5.16 -4.45
C ILE A 70 2.27 6.24 -3.85
N THR A 71 2.85 7.34 -3.40
CA THR A 71 2.11 8.49 -2.90
C THR A 71 1.44 9.25 -4.04
N GLU A 72 0.13 9.48 -3.93
CA GLU A 72 -0.65 10.31 -4.87
C GLU A 72 -0.73 11.76 -4.42
N ASP A 73 -0.22 12.07 -3.23
CA ASP A 73 -0.14 13.43 -2.68
C ASP A 73 1.05 13.53 -1.73
N THR A 74 1.35 14.75 -1.29
CA THR A 74 2.32 14.97 -0.22
C THR A 74 1.73 14.55 1.11
N LEU A 75 2.44 13.70 1.85
CA LEU A 75 1.96 13.15 3.12
C LEU A 75 3.10 12.93 4.13
N CYS A 76 2.74 12.63 5.36
CA CYS A 76 3.64 12.17 6.41
C CYS A 76 3.38 10.70 6.75
N THR A 77 4.32 10.07 7.42
CA THR A 77 4.18 8.67 7.86
C THR A 77 4.57 8.49 9.33
N ASN A 78 4.12 7.39 9.91
CA ASN A 78 4.63 6.97 11.20
C ASN A 78 5.98 6.21 11.06
N GLN A 79 6.58 5.84 12.19
CA GLN A 79 7.85 5.10 12.23
C GLN A 79 7.77 3.67 11.68
N GLY A 80 6.58 3.15 11.42
CA GLY A 80 6.35 1.84 10.78
C GLY A 80 6.52 1.86 9.27
N CYS A 81 6.76 3.04 8.67
CA CYS A 81 6.98 3.21 7.25
C CYS A 81 8.40 3.69 6.95
N LYS A 82 8.92 3.28 5.80
CA LYS A 82 10.14 3.83 5.18
C LYS A 82 9.75 4.41 3.83
N CYS A 83 10.20 5.63 3.53
CA CYS A 83 9.88 6.29 2.27
C CYS A 83 11.13 6.46 1.42
N LEU A 84 11.04 6.05 0.17
CA LEU A 84 12.09 6.21 -0.82
C LEU A 84 11.70 7.33 -1.76
N VAL A 85 12.55 8.35 -1.81
CA VAL A 85 12.34 9.55 -2.62
C VAL A 85 13.50 9.67 -3.59
N SER A 86 13.22 9.77 -4.87
CA SER A 86 14.22 9.98 -5.90
C SER A 86 13.71 10.95 -6.96
N ASN A 87 14.59 11.84 -7.40
CA ASN A 87 14.34 12.73 -8.53
C ASN A 87 15.02 12.25 -9.83
N ASN A 88 15.88 11.23 -9.75
CA ASN A 88 16.72 10.78 -10.86
C ASN A 88 16.40 9.35 -11.32
N LEU A 89 15.42 8.71 -10.73
CA LEU A 89 15.00 7.34 -11.01
C LEU A 89 13.51 7.28 -11.31
N CYS A 90 13.07 6.30 -12.07
CA CYS A 90 11.65 6.02 -12.26
C CYS A 90 11.08 5.34 -11.01
N ASN A 91 10.39 6.08 -10.15
CA ASN A 91 9.82 5.55 -8.92
C ASN A 91 8.86 4.39 -9.18
N LYS A 92 8.06 4.42 -10.26
CA LYS A 92 7.18 3.31 -10.65
C LYS A 92 7.95 2.02 -10.97
N TYR A 93 9.10 2.11 -11.63
CA TYR A 93 9.94 0.94 -11.87
C TYR A 93 10.40 0.31 -10.56
N TYR A 94 10.89 1.11 -9.63
CA TYR A 94 11.33 0.61 -8.32
C TYR A 94 10.18 0.16 -7.43
N TYR A 95 9.00 0.70 -7.58
CA TYR A 95 7.78 0.20 -6.96
C TYR A 95 7.48 -1.24 -7.39
N TYR A 96 7.48 -1.53 -8.69
CA TYR A 96 7.32 -2.88 -9.22
C TYR A 96 8.49 -3.80 -8.83
N PHE A 97 9.72 -3.28 -8.90
CA PHE A 97 10.90 -4.02 -8.49
C PHE A 97 10.81 -4.45 -7.02
N LEU A 98 10.53 -3.55 -6.11
CA LEU A 98 10.40 -3.84 -4.68
C LEU A 98 9.26 -4.84 -4.40
N TYR A 99 8.15 -4.72 -5.12
CA TYR A 99 7.06 -5.68 -5.00
C TYR A 99 7.49 -7.09 -5.44
N SER A 100 8.25 -7.22 -6.50
CA SER A 100 8.80 -8.51 -6.95
C SER A 100 9.79 -9.12 -5.94
N GLN A 101 10.37 -8.29 -5.07
CA GLN A 101 11.32 -8.70 -4.03
C GLN A 101 10.68 -8.75 -2.61
N LYS A 102 9.36 -8.77 -2.52
CA LYS A 102 8.62 -8.67 -1.25
C LYS A 102 9.06 -9.72 -0.22
N GLU A 103 9.24 -10.96 -0.62
CA GLU A 103 9.71 -12.04 0.27
C GLU A 103 11.10 -11.75 0.82
N GLN A 104 12.01 -11.28 -0.02
CA GLN A 104 13.37 -10.91 0.42
C GLN A 104 13.37 -9.70 1.36
N LEU A 105 12.44 -8.75 1.17
CA LEU A 105 12.25 -7.63 2.09
C LEU A 105 11.75 -8.11 3.45
N ILE A 106 10.85 -9.07 3.48
CA ILE A 106 10.34 -9.70 4.69
C ILE A 106 11.48 -10.44 5.42
N ASP A 107 12.26 -11.24 4.68
CA ASP A 107 13.39 -12.00 5.24
C ASP A 107 14.51 -11.10 5.76
N ALA A 108 14.68 -9.91 5.17
CA ALA A 108 15.62 -8.90 5.64
C ALA A 108 15.18 -8.21 6.94
N GLY A 109 13.90 -8.36 7.32
CA GLY A 109 13.39 -7.92 8.61
C GLY A 109 14.02 -8.72 9.75
N ARG A 110 14.37 -8.05 10.84
CA ARG A 110 15.01 -8.66 12.02
C ARG A 110 14.30 -8.27 13.29
N GLY A 111 14.36 -9.14 14.28
CA GLY A 111 13.80 -8.95 15.61
C GLY A 111 13.08 -10.21 16.08
N THR A 112 13.11 -10.47 17.38
CA THR A 112 12.44 -11.63 18.01
C THR A 112 11.02 -11.31 18.45
N THR A 113 10.81 -10.12 18.98
CA THR A 113 9.50 -9.66 19.49
C THR A 113 8.81 -8.73 18.49
N PHE A 114 9.58 -7.86 17.84
CA PHE A 114 9.08 -6.95 16.80
C PHE A 114 9.98 -7.06 15.58
N ILE A 115 9.46 -7.70 14.53
CA ILE A 115 10.17 -7.80 13.26
C ILE A 115 10.08 -6.44 12.57
N GLU A 116 11.26 -5.86 12.26
CA GLU A 116 11.37 -4.58 11.55
C GLU A 116 12.43 -4.66 10.45
N LEU A 117 12.08 -4.16 9.27
CA LEU A 117 13.04 -3.88 8.21
C LEU A 117 13.76 -2.57 8.55
N SER A 118 14.99 -2.67 9.02
CA SER A 118 15.79 -1.52 9.42
C SER A 118 16.19 -0.66 8.22
N THR A 119 16.49 0.62 8.47
CA THR A 119 17.06 1.51 7.43
C THR A 119 18.37 0.94 6.90
N TYR A 120 19.21 0.33 7.76
CA TYR A 120 20.44 -0.32 7.34
C TYR A 120 20.18 -1.50 6.39
N SER A 121 19.26 -2.39 6.73
CA SER A 121 18.90 -3.51 5.84
C SER A 121 18.38 -3.02 4.49
N LEU A 122 17.50 -2.02 4.50
CA LEU A 122 16.94 -1.45 3.27
C LEU A 122 18.00 -0.72 2.43
N SER A 123 18.94 0.02 3.03
CA SER A 123 19.99 0.73 2.29
C SER A 123 21.05 -0.22 1.69
N ASN A 124 21.15 -1.43 2.21
CA ASN A 124 22.01 -2.49 1.66
C ASN A 124 21.25 -3.46 0.76
N PHE A 125 19.99 -3.17 0.45
CA PHE A 125 19.20 -4.00 -0.45
C PHE A 125 19.64 -3.77 -1.90
N TYR A 126 20.02 -4.84 -2.58
CA TYR A 126 20.52 -4.74 -3.96
C TYR A 126 19.37 -4.48 -4.93
N ALA A 127 19.51 -3.46 -5.75
CA ALA A 127 18.57 -3.11 -6.80
C ALA A 127 19.26 -3.04 -8.16
N LEU A 128 18.56 -3.48 -9.19
CA LEU A 128 19.05 -3.40 -10.56
C LEU A 128 18.94 -1.95 -11.06
N LEU A 129 20.06 -1.38 -11.50
CA LEU A 129 20.10 -0.06 -12.09
C LEU A 129 20.07 -0.16 -13.61
N GLN A 130 18.89 -0.06 -14.20
CA GLN A 130 18.71 0.06 -15.65
C GLN A 130 18.80 1.53 -16.10
N PRO A 131 19.11 1.80 -17.38
CA PRO A 131 18.98 3.15 -17.92
C PRO A 131 17.55 3.69 -17.73
N ILE A 132 17.41 4.99 -17.43
CA ILE A 132 16.12 5.61 -17.08
C ILE A 132 15.03 5.35 -18.13
N LYS A 133 15.35 5.42 -19.41
CA LYS A 133 14.40 5.11 -20.51
C LYS A 133 13.88 3.67 -20.46
N ILE A 134 14.71 2.73 -20.04
CA ILE A 134 14.30 1.32 -19.89
C ILE A 134 13.41 1.16 -18.65
N GLN A 135 13.75 1.86 -17.56
CA GLN A 135 12.91 1.88 -16.35
C GLN A 135 11.48 2.37 -16.68
N GLU A 136 11.38 3.48 -17.40
CA GLU A 136 10.11 4.07 -17.84
C GLU A 136 9.30 3.11 -18.73
N GLN A 137 9.96 2.53 -19.76
CA GLN A 137 9.30 1.57 -20.64
C GLN A 137 8.77 0.34 -19.92
N ILE A 138 9.52 -0.20 -18.97
CA ILE A 138 9.08 -1.34 -18.15
C ILE A 138 7.90 -0.92 -17.27
N ALA A 139 7.98 0.23 -16.60
CA ALA A 139 6.93 0.73 -15.73
C ALA A 139 5.61 0.95 -16.51
N ASP A 140 5.68 1.60 -17.67
CA ASP A 140 4.52 1.84 -18.53
C ASP A 140 3.90 0.54 -19.07
N TYR A 141 4.71 -0.45 -19.39
CA TYR A 141 4.23 -1.76 -19.80
C TYR A 141 3.49 -2.46 -18.65
N LEU A 142 4.12 -2.48 -17.47
CA LEU A 142 3.53 -3.12 -16.29
C LEU A 142 2.24 -2.42 -15.84
N ASP A 143 2.18 -1.09 -15.87
CA ASP A 143 0.95 -0.34 -15.59
C ASP A 143 -0.22 -0.80 -16.47
N LYS A 144 0.03 -0.94 -17.77
CA LYS A 144 -1.01 -1.37 -18.73
C LYS A 144 -1.45 -2.82 -18.50
N GLU A 145 -0.52 -3.72 -18.30
CA GLU A 145 -0.85 -5.13 -18.12
C GLU A 145 -1.50 -5.40 -16.75
N CYS A 146 -1.01 -4.78 -15.68
CA CYS A 146 -1.65 -4.88 -14.36
C CYS A 146 -3.06 -4.32 -14.38
N ALA A 147 -3.31 -3.18 -15.02
CA ALA A 147 -4.67 -2.62 -15.13
C ALA A 147 -5.65 -3.58 -15.84
N LYS A 148 -5.21 -4.29 -16.89
CA LYS A 148 -6.04 -5.32 -17.55
C LYS A 148 -6.36 -6.49 -16.63
N ILE A 149 -5.34 -6.93 -15.87
CA ILE A 149 -5.51 -8.02 -14.89
C ILE A 149 -6.47 -7.59 -13.79
N ASP A 150 -6.32 -6.38 -13.25
CA ASP A 150 -7.19 -5.85 -12.20
C ASP A 150 -8.65 -5.72 -12.68
N THR A 151 -8.86 -5.25 -13.91
CA THR A 151 -10.19 -5.24 -14.53
C THR A 151 -10.77 -6.64 -14.56
N THR A 152 -10.00 -7.62 -15.05
CA THR A 152 -10.45 -9.03 -15.13
C THR A 152 -10.76 -9.59 -13.73
N ILE A 153 -9.96 -9.27 -12.72
CA ILE A 153 -10.21 -9.68 -11.34
C ILE A 153 -11.51 -9.09 -10.82
N ASN A 154 -11.79 -7.83 -11.10
CA ASN A 154 -13.02 -7.16 -10.65
C ASN A 154 -14.25 -7.77 -11.34
N ASP A 155 -14.21 -8.00 -12.66
CA ASP A 155 -15.29 -8.67 -13.39
C ASP A 155 -15.58 -10.06 -12.80
N LYS A 156 -14.52 -10.81 -12.43
CA LYS A 156 -14.69 -12.13 -11.80
C LYS A 156 -15.29 -12.06 -10.39
N LYS A 157 -14.95 -11.03 -9.63
CA LYS A 157 -15.56 -10.79 -8.30
C LYS A 157 -17.05 -10.49 -8.43
N GLU A 158 -17.47 -9.64 -9.38
CA GLU A 158 -18.86 -9.32 -9.64
C GLU A 158 -19.65 -10.56 -10.09
N GLN A 159 -19.07 -11.36 -10.99
CA GLN A 159 -19.67 -12.65 -11.40
C GLN A 159 -19.85 -13.59 -10.21
N LEU A 160 -18.89 -13.67 -9.31
CA LEU A 160 -18.95 -14.50 -8.10
C LEU A 160 -20.10 -14.05 -7.18
N GLU A 161 -20.26 -12.76 -6.95
CA GLU A 161 -21.37 -12.24 -6.14
C GLU A 161 -22.72 -12.53 -6.78
N THR A 162 -22.85 -12.33 -8.09
CA THR A 162 -24.09 -12.69 -8.85
C THR A 162 -24.44 -14.18 -8.69
N ILE A 163 -23.44 -15.06 -8.78
CA ILE A 163 -23.64 -16.51 -8.59
C ILE A 163 -24.06 -16.84 -7.16
N LYS A 164 -23.48 -16.18 -6.17
CA LYS A 164 -23.87 -16.35 -4.76
C LYS A 164 -25.32 -15.93 -4.51
N GLU A 165 -25.74 -14.81 -5.08
CA GLU A 165 -27.12 -14.32 -5.03
C GLU A 165 -28.10 -15.28 -5.70
N TYR A 166 -27.75 -15.76 -6.89
CA TYR A 166 -28.54 -16.77 -7.60
C TYR A 166 -28.69 -18.05 -6.78
N LYS A 167 -27.61 -18.56 -6.19
CA LYS A 167 -27.66 -19.73 -5.29
C LYS A 167 -28.63 -19.50 -4.13
N LYS A 168 -28.57 -18.34 -3.49
CA LYS A 168 -29.46 -17.96 -2.39
C LYS A 168 -30.93 -17.92 -2.81
N SER A 169 -31.20 -17.29 -3.97
CA SER A 169 -32.55 -17.23 -4.55
C SER A 169 -33.08 -18.61 -4.87
N LEU A 170 -32.25 -19.46 -5.50
CA LEU A 170 -32.62 -20.82 -5.85
C LEU A 170 -33.04 -21.65 -4.63
N ILE A 171 -32.20 -21.61 -3.56
CA ILE A 171 -32.53 -22.29 -2.31
C ILE A 171 -33.86 -21.78 -1.76
N TYR A 172 -34.06 -20.48 -1.70
CA TYR A 172 -35.30 -19.88 -1.20
C TYR A 172 -36.52 -20.32 -2.01
N GLU A 173 -36.45 -20.26 -3.34
CA GLU A 173 -37.57 -20.60 -4.22
C GLU A 173 -38.03 -22.07 -4.07
N TYR A 174 -37.09 -23.00 -3.94
CA TYR A 174 -37.43 -24.42 -3.81
C TYR A 174 -37.86 -24.78 -2.38
N VAL A 175 -37.16 -24.28 -1.34
CA VAL A 175 -37.51 -24.58 0.06
C VAL A 175 -38.86 -23.97 0.45
N THR A 176 -39.19 -22.79 -0.07
CA THR A 176 -40.49 -22.15 0.21
C THR A 176 -41.63 -22.63 -0.71
N GLY A 177 -41.42 -23.57 -1.64
CA GLY A 177 -42.39 -24.08 -2.55
C GLY A 177 -42.78 -23.12 -3.67
N LYS A 178 -42.10 -22.03 -3.89
CA LYS A 178 -42.31 -21.11 -5.02
C LYS A 178 -41.96 -21.75 -6.35
N LYS A 179 -40.99 -22.66 -6.36
CA LYS A 179 -40.66 -23.54 -7.48
C LYS A 179 -40.73 -25.00 -7.05
N ARG A 180 -41.14 -25.87 -7.96
CA ARG A 180 -41.18 -27.32 -7.75
C ARG A 180 -40.05 -27.99 -8.52
N VAL A 181 -39.45 -29.03 -7.91
CA VAL A 181 -38.55 -29.91 -8.66
C VAL A 181 -39.37 -30.65 -9.72
N ALA A 182 -38.99 -30.56 -10.97
CA ALA A 182 -39.56 -31.40 -12.00
C ALA A 182 -39.13 -32.85 -11.74
N CYS A 183 -40.08 -33.74 -11.51
CA CYS A 183 -39.84 -35.18 -11.41
C CYS A 183 -39.74 -35.78 -12.79
#